data_cb1d99c4bed3fcf61e7b8e2809701776
#
_entry.id   cb1d99c4bed3fcf61e7b8e2809701776
#
_cell.length_a   1.000
_cell.length_b   1.000
_cell.length_c   1.000
_cell.angle_alpha   90.00
_cell.angle_beta   90.00
_cell.angle_gamma   90.00
#
_symmetry.space_group_name_H-M   'P 1'
#
loop_
_entity.id
_entity.type
_entity.pdbx_description
1 polymer ?
#
loop_
_entity_poly.entity_id
_entity_poly.type
_entity_poly.pdbx_seq_one_letter_code
_entity_poly.pdbx_strand_id
1 'polypeptide(L)'
;MKPLEQKFKEVFGKDAEQQFFAPGRVNLIGEHTDYNGGNVFPCAIDKGTYGLVSKRTDRTFRMYSENFADLGVMEFTLDELVNDKKHDWANYPKGVIKMFVEEGFKIDSGFDFLVSGNIPNGAGLSSSASIEMLTGIVLKDLFHLSIDPIAMALLGKKVENLFIGVNSGIMDQFAIVMGKKDHAILLDCNTLKYDYVPVVLKDEVIVIANTNKRRGLADSKYNERRAECDEALAELQTKLPIKALGELSIEEFEANKDLIKSPIRQKRAKHAVYENQRTLKAQKELSAGNLAEFGKLMNQSHISLRDDYEVTGVELDTLAALAWEQPGVVGSRMTGAGFGGCTVSIVKKDKVDDFIKNVGEAYKNKIGYAADFYIAAVSEGARKL
;
A
#
# COMPACT_ATOMS: atom_id res chain seq x y z
N MET A 1 19.87 11.45 -8.52
CA MET A 1 19.30 11.97 -9.80
C MET A 1 20.32 11.91 -10.94
N LYS A 2 21.48 12.55 -10.90
CA LYS A 2 22.49 12.45 -12.00
C LYS A 2 22.77 11.03 -12.54
N PRO A 3 22.88 9.97 -11.68
CA PRO A 3 23.06 8.61 -12.21
C PRO A 3 21.85 8.12 -13.03
N LEU A 4 20.62 8.47 -12.63
CA LEU A 4 19.42 8.08 -13.38
C LEU A 4 19.28 8.78 -14.72
N GLU A 5 19.66 10.06 -14.80
CA GLU A 5 19.71 10.83 -16.06
C GLU A 5 20.71 10.22 -17.06
N GLN A 6 21.89 9.86 -16.56
CA GLN A 6 22.88 9.17 -17.38
C GLN A 6 22.35 7.82 -17.86
N LYS A 7 21.71 7.05 -16.97
CA LYS A 7 21.13 5.76 -17.33
C LYS A 7 20.00 5.91 -18.37
N PHE A 8 19.16 6.93 -18.23
CA PHE A 8 18.12 7.23 -19.23
C PHE A 8 18.74 7.47 -20.61
N LYS A 9 19.82 8.27 -20.68
CA LYS A 9 20.54 8.55 -21.93
C LYS A 9 21.18 7.29 -22.52
N GLU A 10 21.76 6.43 -21.69
CA GLU A 10 22.35 5.15 -22.13
C GLU A 10 21.28 4.22 -22.73
N VAL A 11 20.09 4.15 -22.11
CA VAL A 11 19.03 3.23 -22.52
C VAL A 11 18.27 3.74 -23.75
N PHE A 12 17.95 5.03 -23.81
CA PHE A 12 17.06 5.59 -24.83
C PHE A 12 17.76 6.47 -25.88
N GLY A 13 19.06 6.78 -25.72
CA GLY A 13 19.85 7.55 -26.67
C GLY A 13 19.55 9.05 -26.67
N LYS A 14 18.82 9.56 -25.69
CA LYS A 14 18.45 10.97 -25.53
C LYS A 14 18.34 11.35 -24.05
N ASP A 15 18.29 12.63 -23.77
CA ASP A 15 18.10 13.14 -22.41
C ASP A 15 16.64 13.01 -21.96
N ALA A 16 16.40 12.82 -20.67
CA ALA A 16 15.08 12.89 -20.08
C ALA A 16 14.59 14.36 -20.06
N GLU A 17 13.30 14.56 -20.36
CA GLU A 17 12.68 15.90 -20.35
C GLU A 17 12.13 16.26 -18.98
N GLN A 18 11.65 15.28 -18.23
CA GLN A 18 10.95 15.49 -16.97
C GLN A 18 11.24 14.36 -15.99
N GLN A 19 11.09 14.69 -14.69
CA GLN A 19 11.34 13.78 -13.59
C GLN A 19 10.15 13.81 -12.60
N PHE A 20 9.82 12.64 -12.08
CA PHE A 20 8.69 12.44 -11.18
C PHE A 20 9.06 11.51 -10.04
N PHE A 21 8.29 11.59 -8.97
CA PHE A 21 8.40 10.68 -7.83
C PHE A 21 7.00 10.29 -7.35
N ALA A 22 6.77 9.02 -7.08
CA ALA A 22 5.62 8.53 -6.34
C ALA A 22 6.10 7.75 -5.12
N PRO A 23 5.61 8.09 -3.92
CA PRO A 23 5.98 7.40 -2.69
C PRO A 23 5.41 5.97 -2.65
N GLY A 24 5.93 5.14 -1.73
CA GLY A 24 5.18 4.05 -1.15
C GLY A 24 4.35 4.52 0.03
N ARG A 25 3.70 3.58 0.71
CA ARG A 25 2.93 3.88 1.92
C ARG A 25 3.16 2.86 3.02
N VAL A 26 2.93 3.28 4.25
CA VAL A 26 2.60 2.38 5.36
C VAL A 26 1.16 2.67 5.80
N ASN A 27 0.46 1.65 6.27
CA ASN A 27 -0.80 1.85 6.96
C ASN A 27 -0.55 1.75 8.47
N LEU A 28 -0.77 2.83 9.18
CA LEU A 28 -0.52 2.89 10.62
C LEU A 28 -1.46 1.96 11.39
N ILE A 29 -2.73 1.87 10.92
CA ILE A 29 -3.77 0.97 11.44
C ILE A 29 -4.95 0.93 10.46
N GLY A 30 -5.80 -0.11 10.52
CA GLY A 30 -6.95 -0.26 9.62
C GLY A 30 -6.64 -1.14 8.42
N GLU A 31 -5.97 -2.28 8.65
CA GLU A 31 -5.69 -3.23 7.58
C GLU A 31 -6.93 -4.06 7.21
N HIS A 32 -7.07 -4.32 5.90
CA HIS A 32 -8.15 -5.11 5.33
C HIS A 32 -9.56 -4.54 5.57
N THR A 33 -9.66 -3.24 5.87
CA THR A 33 -10.94 -2.54 6.05
C THR A 33 -11.39 -1.81 4.80
N ASP A 34 -10.50 -1.46 3.89
CA ASP A 34 -10.78 -0.63 2.70
C ASP A 34 -11.76 -1.28 1.72
N TYR A 35 -11.63 -2.56 1.43
CA TYR A 35 -12.59 -3.28 0.58
C TYR A 35 -13.84 -3.76 1.36
N ASN A 36 -13.84 -3.59 2.68
CA ASN A 36 -14.98 -3.82 3.57
C ASN A 36 -15.77 -2.53 3.89
N GLY A 37 -15.47 -1.41 3.22
CA GLY A 37 -16.12 -0.12 3.43
C GLY A 37 -15.84 0.52 4.79
N GLY A 38 -14.71 0.17 5.41
CA GLY A 38 -14.25 0.75 6.67
C GLY A 38 -13.22 1.85 6.47
N ASN A 39 -12.67 2.33 7.60
CA ASN A 39 -11.64 3.35 7.63
C ASN A 39 -10.24 2.74 7.58
N VAL A 40 -9.32 3.41 6.88
CA VAL A 40 -7.89 3.16 6.88
C VAL A 40 -7.14 4.39 7.37
N PHE A 41 -5.91 4.20 7.85
CA PHE A 41 -5.11 5.30 8.37
C PHE A 41 -3.66 5.28 7.84
N PRO A 42 -3.46 5.32 6.51
CA PRO A 42 -2.15 5.30 5.90
C PRO A 42 -1.44 6.66 5.93
N CYS A 43 -0.13 6.60 5.71
CA CYS A 43 0.67 7.74 5.31
C CYS A 43 1.64 7.39 4.18
N ALA A 44 1.90 8.34 3.29
CA ALA A 44 2.97 8.25 2.31
C ALA A 44 4.33 8.30 3.01
N ILE A 45 5.32 7.57 2.48
CA ILE A 45 6.67 7.50 3.04
C ILE A 45 7.72 8.03 2.05
N ASP A 46 8.91 8.35 2.57
CA ASP A 46 10.04 8.89 1.78
C ASP A 46 10.73 7.86 0.87
N LYS A 47 10.28 6.60 0.90
CA LYS A 47 10.65 5.56 -0.07
C LYS A 47 9.60 5.50 -1.17
N GLY A 48 10.04 5.34 -2.43
CA GLY A 48 9.11 5.40 -3.56
C GLY A 48 9.78 5.02 -4.86
N THR A 49 9.12 5.33 -5.96
CA THR A 49 9.56 5.09 -7.31
C THR A 49 9.83 6.43 -8.01
N TYR A 50 11.06 6.59 -8.51
CA TYR A 50 11.46 7.69 -9.38
C TYR A 50 11.14 7.34 -10.82
N GLY A 51 10.68 8.30 -11.60
CA GLY A 51 10.41 8.17 -13.03
C GLY A 51 11.07 9.30 -13.83
N LEU A 52 11.81 8.94 -14.85
CA LEU A 52 12.35 9.87 -15.84
C LEU A 52 11.65 9.61 -17.16
N VAL A 53 11.21 10.66 -17.83
CA VAL A 53 10.38 10.51 -19.02
C VAL A 53 10.80 11.50 -20.11
N SER A 54 10.62 11.08 -21.37
CA SER A 54 10.71 11.94 -22.56
C SER A 54 9.60 11.56 -23.52
N LYS A 55 8.82 12.55 -23.98
CA LYS A 55 7.72 12.36 -24.91
C LYS A 55 8.24 11.89 -26.28
N ARG A 56 7.46 11.06 -26.96
CA ARG A 56 7.73 10.59 -28.33
C ARG A 56 6.77 11.24 -29.32
N THR A 57 7.11 11.16 -30.60
CA THR A 57 6.24 11.62 -31.69
C THR A 57 5.40 10.51 -32.30
N ASP A 58 5.77 9.25 -32.00
CA ASP A 58 5.03 8.06 -32.40
C ASP A 58 4.11 7.54 -31.28
N ARG A 59 3.41 6.43 -31.50
CA ARG A 59 2.46 5.82 -30.52
C ARG A 59 3.08 4.71 -29.69
N THR A 60 4.43 4.63 -29.65
CA THR A 60 5.18 3.58 -28.94
C THR A 60 5.56 4.02 -27.53
N PHE A 61 5.35 3.16 -26.57
CA PHE A 61 5.88 3.27 -25.21
C PHE A 61 7.10 2.37 -25.07
N ARG A 62 8.22 2.92 -24.58
CA ARG A 62 9.40 2.16 -24.22
C ARG A 62 9.68 2.34 -22.74
N MET A 63 9.68 1.23 -21.99
CA MET A 63 9.79 1.23 -20.54
C MET A 63 11.00 0.43 -20.08
N TYR A 64 11.77 0.98 -19.17
CA TYR A 64 12.93 0.35 -18.56
C TYR A 64 12.91 0.53 -17.05
N SER A 65 13.19 -0.54 -16.30
CA SER A 65 13.32 -0.50 -14.85
C SER A 65 14.73 -0.87 -14.41
N GLU A 66 15.37 -0.02 -13.60
CA GLU A 66 16.65 -0.38 -12.98
C GLU A 66 16.52 -1.55 -12.00
N ASN A 67 15.35 -1.71 -11.36
CA ASN A 67 15.09 -2.82 -10.45
C ASN A 67 14.96 -4.18 -11.16
N PHE A 68 14.66 -4.15 -12.46
CA PHE A 68 14.48 -5.33 -13.33
C PHE A 68 15.29 -5.18 -14.62
N ALA A 69 16.56 -4.75 -14.49
CA ALA A 69 17.42 -4.44 -15.62
C ALA A 69 17.61 -5.61 -16.59
N ASP A 70 17.59 -6.85 -16.09
CA ASP A 70 17.73 -8.07 -16.88
C ASP A 70 16.59 -8.28 -17.89
N LEU A 71 15.43 -7.65 -17.68
CA LEU A 71 14.29 -7.70 -18.60
C LEU A 71 14.45 -6.74 -19.80
N GLY A 72 15.41 -5.81 -19.74
CA GLY A 72 15.69 -4.85 -20.80
C GLY A 72 14.57 -3.82 -21.00
N VAL A 73 14.52 -3.25 -22.21
CA VAL A 73 13.48 -2.30 -22.60
C VAL A 73 12.25 -3.06 -23.05
N MET A 74 11.11 -2.74 -22.46
CA MET A 74 9.80 -3.28 -22.86
C MET A 74 9.08 -2.28 -23.76
N GLU A 75 8.59 -2.77 -24.88
CA GLU A 75 7.91 -1.93 -25.89
C GLU A 75 6.48 -2.42 -26.13
N PHE A 76 5.56 -1.47 -26.25
CA PHE A 76 4.18 -1.70 -26.68
C PHE A 76 3.59 -0.42 -27.27
N THR A 77 2.45 -0.52 -27.95
CA THR A 77 1.78 0.61 -28.59
C THR A 77 0.43 0.90 -27.94
N LEU A 78 -0.15 2.07 -28.25
CA LEU A 78 -1.53 2.40 -27.85
C LEU A 78 -2.58 1.41 -28.35
N ASP A 79 -2.27 0.65 -29.41
CA ASP A 79 -3.19 -0.32 -29.99
C ASP A 79 -3.08 -1.70 -29.33
N GLU A 80 -2.10 -1.89 -28.40
CA GLU A 80 -1.77 -3.17 -27.74
C GLU A 80 -1.83 -3.08 -26.20
N LEU A 81 -2.86 -2.42 -25.69
CA LEU A 81 -3.05 -2.22 -24.24
C LEU A 81 -3.73 -3.45 -23.60
N VAL A 82 -3.07 -4.60 -23.69
CA VAL A 82 -3.48 -5.86 -23.07
C VAL A 82 -2.45 -6.35 -22.06
N ASN A 83 -2.90 -7.05 -21.01
CA ASN A 83 -1.99 -7.68 -20.05
C ASN A 83 -1.20 -8.79 -20.78
N ASP A 84 0.12 -8.70 -20.77
CA ASP A 84 1.02 -9.71 -21.32
C ASP A 84 2.05 -10.11 -20.27
N LYS A 85 2.12 -11.40 -19.96
CA LYS A 85 3.08 -11.95 -18.99
C LYS A 85 4.53 -11.59 -19.31
N LYS A 86 4.87 -11.38 -20.60
CA LYS A 86 6.22 -10.98 -21.02
C LYS A 86 6.58 -9.57 -20.60
N HIS A 87 5.59 -8.72 -20.35
CA HIS A 87 5.79 -7.33 -19.94
C HIS A 87 5.95 -7.16 -18.42
N ASP A 88 5.79 -8.26 -17.65
CA ASP A 88 6.03 -8.28 -16.20
C ASP A 88 5.54 -7.01 -15.48
N TRP A 89 6.45 -6.26 -14.82
CA TRP A 89 6.15 -5.01 -14.12
C TRP A 89 5.55 -3.92 -15.01
N ALA A 90 5.86 -3.91 -16.33
CA ALA A 90 5.34 -2.89 -17.24
C ALA A 90 3.84 -3.04 -17.53
N ASN A 91 3.20 -4.13 -17.08
CA ASN A 91 1.76 -4.26 -17.11
C ASN A 91 1.06 -3.24 -16.20
N TYR A 92 1.65 -2.80 -15.11
CA TYR A 92 1.08 -1.76 -14.24
C TYR A 92 0.97 -0.41 -14.99
N PRO A 93 2.06 0.18 -15.52
CA PRO A 93 1.97 1.37 -16.37
C PRO A 93 1.03 1.20 -17.57
N LYS A 94 1.10 0.05 -18.25
CA LYS A 94 0.23 -0.24 -19.40
C LYS A 94 -1.25 -0.24 -19.01
N GLY A 95 -1.60 -0.83 -17.86
CA GLY A 95 -2.94 -0.81 -17.30
C GLY A 95 -3.42 0.61 -17.00
N VAL A 96 -2.56 1.47 -16.44
CA VAL A 96 -2.89 2.88 -16.20
C VAL A 96 -3.18 3.61 -17.51
N ILE A 97 -2.31 3.47 -18.51
CA ILE A 97 -2.53 4.07 -19.86
C ILE A 97 -3.87 3.60 -20.42
N LYS A 98 -4.18 2.29 -20.34
CA LYS A 98 -5.45 1.72 -20.79
C LYS A 98 -6.64 2.37 -20.10
N MET A 99 -6.64 2.44 -18.76
CA MET A 99 -7.76 3.02 -18.01
C MET A 99 -7.96 4.50 -18.35
N PHE A 100 -6.89 5.28 -18.55
CA PHE A 100 -7.00 6.67 -18.97
C PHE A 100 -7.64 6.80 -20.37
N VAL A 101 -7.24 5.95 -21.32
CA VAL A 101 -7.81 5.94 -22.66
C VAL A 101 -9.31 5.55 -22.64
N GLU A 102 -9.66 4.55 -21.86
CA GLU A 102 -11.06 4.08 -21.71
C GLU A 102 -11.96 5.13 -21.02
N GLU A 103 -11.41 5.96 -20.13
CA GLU A 103 -12.14 7.11 -19.55
C GLU A 103 -12.18 8.33 -20.48
N GLY A 104 -11.65 8.21 -21.71
CA GLY A 104 -11.73 9.25 -22.73
C GLY A 104 -10.64 10.31 -22.69
N PHE A 105 -9.60 10.13 -21.88
CA PHE A 105 -8.44 11.03 -21.88
C PHE A 105 -7.65 10.87 -23.19
N LYS A 106 -7.30 12.01 -23.79
CA LYS A 106 -6.56 12.02 -25.05
C LYS A 106 -5.07 11.80 -24.81
N ILE A 107 -4.59 10.61 -25.16
CA ILE A 107 -3.18 10.24 -25.19
C ILE A 107 -2.85 10.01 -26.67
N ASP A 108 -2.15 10.96 -27.29
CA ASP A 108 -1.92 11.00 -28.75
C ASP A 108 -0.56 10.45 -29.18
N SER A 109 0.35 10.24 -28.25
CA SER A 109 1.70 9.70 -28.51
C SER A 109 2.19 8.82 -27.35
N GLY A 110 3.27 8.08 -27.59
CA GLY A 110 3.97 7.34 -26.56
C GLY A 110 5.01 8.19 -25.83
N PHE A 111 5.79 7.55 -24.97
CA PHE A 111 6.93 8.13 -24.27
C PHE A 111 7.96 7.06 -23.91
N ASP A 112 9.20 7.49 -23.70
CA ASP A 112 10.25 6.70 -23.10
C ASP A 112 10.22 6.91 -21.59
N PHE A 113 10.25 5.83 -20.81
CA PHE A 113 10.06 5.87 -19.38
C PHE A 113 11.07 4.97 -18.66
N LEU A 114 11.97 5.57 -17.87
CA LEU A 114 12.87 4.87 -16.98
C LEU A 114 12.34 5.00 -15.55
N VAL A 115 12.27 3.88 -14.85
CA VAL A 115 11.87 3.86 -13.45
C VAL A 115 12.96 3.25 -12.57
N SER A 116 13.07 3.77 -11.34
CA SER A 116 13.97 3.25 -10.31
C SER A 116 13.30 3.37 -8.95
N GLY A 117 13.04 2.25 -8.29
CA GLY A 117 12.40 2.19 -6.99
C GLY A 117 13.39 1.91 -5.87
N ASN A 118 13.23 2.60 -4.73
CA ASN A 118 13.91 2.29 -3.47
C ASN A 118 12.96 1.70 -2.42
N ILE A 119 11.74 1.32 -2.83
CA ILE A 119 10.85 0.47 -2.04
C ILE A 119 11.41 -0.96 -2.13
N PRO A 120 11.64 -1.65 -1.02
CA PRO A 120 12.10 -3.03 -1.05
C PRO A 120 11.11 -3.92 -1.81
N ASN A 121 11.62 -4.73 -2.74
CA ASN A 121 10.80 -5.61 -3.55
C ASN A 121 10.03 -6.61 -2.68
N GLY A 122 8.73 -6.76 -2.94
CA GLY A 122 7.89 -7.70 -2.19
C GLY A 122 7.61 -7.31 -0.74
N ALA A 123 8.03 -6.13 -0.29
CA ALA A 123 7.89 -5.66 1.08
C ALA A 123 6.44 -5.33 1.50
N GLY A 124 5.49 -5.23 0.54
CA GLY A 124 4.12 -4.84 0.86
C GLY A 124 3.94 -3.37 1.19
N LEU A 125 4.86 -2.53 0.73
CA LEU A 125 4.83 -1.07 0.88
C LEU A 125 4.25 -0.37 -0.36
N SER A 126 3.44 -1.08 -1.14
CA SER A 126 2.71 -0.61 -2.32
C SER A 126 3.58 -0.15 -3.48
N SER A 127 4.58 -0.94 -3.87
CA SER A 127 5.38 -0.66 -5.07
C SER A 127 4.54 -0.68 -6.36
N SER A 128 3.50 -1.53 -6.46
CA SER A 128 2.54 -1.56 -7.56
C SER A 128 1.77 -0.25 -7.66
N ALA A 129 1.11 0.17 -6.59
CA ALA A 129 0.39 1.44 -6.57
C ALA A 129 1.33 2.67 -6.76
N SER A 130 2.58 2.58 -6.29
CA SER A 130 3.59 3.61 -6.51
C SER A 130 3.86 3.81 -8.00
N ILE A 131 4.10 2.75 -8.79
CA ILE A 131 4.34 2.88 -10.22
C ILE A 131 3.07 3.21 -11.00
N GLU A 132 1.88 2.76 -10.54
CA GLU A 132 0.61 3.15 -11.12
C GLU A 132 0.38 4.66 -11.00
N MET A 133 0.52 5.20 -9.79
CA MET A 133 0.30 6.63 -9.55
C MET A 133 1.41 7.48 -10.15
N LEU A 134 2.65 6.99 -10.19
CA LEU A 134 3.74 7.60 -10.94
C LEU A 134 3.36 7.76 -12.42
N THR A 135 2.85 6.69 -13.03
CA THR A 135 2.39 6.73 -14.43
C THR A 135 1.22 7.70 -14.61
N GLY A 136 0.26 7.71 -13.68
CA GLY A 136 -0.88 8.63 -13.71
C GLY A 136 -0.47 10.11 -13.71
N ILE A 137 0.49 10.51 -12.85
CA ILE A 137 0.98 11.89 -12.82
C ILE A 137 1.85 12.23 -14.04
N VAL A 138 2.60 11.25 -14.60
CA VAL A 138 3.32 11.40 -15.86
C VAL A 138 2.33 11.70 -16.99
N LEU A 139 1.28 10.90 -17.13
CA LEU A 139 0.24 11.12 -18.14
C LEU A 139 -0.44 12.49 -17.98
N LYS A 140 -0.81 12.83 -16.75
CA LYS A 140 -1.43 14.11 -16.42
C LYS A 140 -0.57 15.29 -16.90
N ASP A 141 0.73 15.24 -16.65
CA ASP A 141 1.65 16.34 -17.00
C ASP A 141 1.99 16.35 -18.49
N LEU A 142 2.40 15.21 -19.08
CA LEU A 142 2.81 15.12 -20.49
C LEU A 142 1.71 15.47 -21.49
N PHE A 143 0.45 15.14 -21.15
CA PHE A 143 -0.70 15.36 -22.03
C PHE A 143 -1.63 16.47 -21.54
N HIS A 144 -1.20 17.22 -20.50
CA HIS A 144 -1.95 18.33 -19.90
C HIS A 144 -3.38 17.95 -19.51
N LEU A 145 -3.56 16.76 -18.91
CA LEU A 145 -4.86 16.22 -18.58
C LEU A 145 -5.41 16.86 -17.29
N SER A 146 -6.70 17.18 -17.32
CA SER A 146 -7.43 17.62 -16.14
C SER A 146 -8.07 16.41 -15.47
N ILE A 147 -7.38 15.84 -14.47
CA ILE A 147 -7.88 14.74 -13.67
C ILE A 147 -7.74 15.08 -12.18
N ASP A 148 -8.81 14.83 -11.43
CA ASP A 148 -8.83 14.96 -9.97
C ASP A 148 -7.99 13.84 -9.33
N PRO A 149 -7.24 14.13 -8.24
CA PRO A 149 -6.41 13.11 -7.58
C PRO A 149 -7.19 11.87 -7.09
N ILE A 150 -8.42 12.04 -6.59
CA ILE A 150 -9.26 10.92 -6.15
C ILE A 150 -9.69 10.08 -7.36
N ALA A 151 -10.06 10.72 -8.48
CA ALA A 151 -10.37 10.03 -9.72
C ALA A 151 -9.15 9.23 -10.22
N MET A 152 -7.94 9.78 -10.12
CA MET A 152 -6.70 9.08 -10.46
C MET A 152 -6.48 7.84 -9.57
N ALA A 153 -6.71 7.95 -8.26
CA ALA A 153 -6.63 6.81 -7.34
C ALA A 153 -7.66 5.71 -7.70
N LEU A 154 -8.88 6.11 -8.08
CA LEU A 154 -9.91 5.17 -8.53
C LEU A 154 -9.53 4.46 -9.83
N LEU A 155 -8.85 5.14 -10.77
CA LEU A 155 -8.32 4.50 -11.97
C LEU A 155 -7.22 3.48 -11.63
N GLY A 156 -6.31 3.80 -10.72
CA GLY A 156 -5.30 2.84 -10.24
C GLY A 156 -5.95 1.60 -9.62
N LYS A 157 -6.97 1.77 -8.77
CA LYS A 157 -7.73 0.62 -8.26
C LYS A 157 -8.36 -0.22 -9.38
N LYS A 158 -8.91 0.41 -10.43
CA LYS A 158 -9.44 -0.31 -11.61
C LYS A 158 -8.33 -1.09 -12.32
N VAL A 159 -7.11 -0.56 -12.41
CA VAL A 159 -5.96 -1.27 -12.98
C VAL A 159 -5.71 -2.58 -12.25
N GLU A 160 -5.57 -2.56 -10.92
CA GLU A 160 -5.35 -3.77 -10.14
C GLU A 160 -6.50 -4.77 -10.30
N ASN A 161 -7.76 -4.30 -10.19
CA ASN A 161 -8.92 -5.18 -10.18
C ASN A 161 -9.25 -5.77 -11.56
N LEU A 162 -9.18 -4.96 -12.63
CA LEU A 162 -9.66 -5.35 -13.97
C LEU A 162 -8.54 -5.75 -14.92
N PHE A 163 -7.33 -5.22 -14.74
CA PHE A 163 -6.22 -5.46 -15.65
C PHE A 163 -5.18 -6.44 -15.09
N ILE A 164 -4.86 -6.34 -13.80
CA ILE A 164 -3.90 -7.22 -13.11
C ILE A 164 -4.61 -8.45 -12.52
N GLY A 165 -5.84 -8.30 -12.00
CA GLY A 165 -6.64 -9.39 -11.42
C GLY A 165 -6.50 -9.55 -9.90
N VAL A 166 -6.05 -8.51 -9.20
CA VAL A 166 -6.00 -8.45 -7.73
C VAL A 166 -7.18 -7.61 -7.24
N ASN A 167 -8.07 -8.18 -6.42
CA ASN A 167 -9.27 -7.52 -5.93
C ASN A 167 -8.99 -6.59 -4.75
N SER A 168 -8.03 -5.65 -4.92
CA SER A 168 -7.60 -4.68 -3.90
C SER A 168 -8.67 -3.62 -3.60
N GLY A 169 -8.54 -3.00 -2.41
CA GLY A 169 -9.26 -1.77 -2.06
C GLY A 169 -8.61 -0.53 -2.68
N ILE A 170 -8.94 0.66 -2.15
CA ILE A 170 -8.44 1.93 -2.70
C ILE A 170 -7.26 2.51 -1.91
N MET A 171 -6.97 1.97 -0.72
CA MET A 171 -6.06 2.56 0.26
C MET A 171 -4.71 2.97 -0.34
N ASP A 172 -4.10 2.08 -1.12
CA ASP A 172 -2.73 2.23 -1.59
C ASP A 172 -2.59 3.38 -2.58
N GLN A 173 -3.41 3.39 -3.61
CA GLN A 173 -3.41 4.46 -4.62
C GLN A 173 -3.81 5.80 -4.00
N PHE A 174 -4.80 5.79 -3.09
CA PHE A 174 -5.25 7.00 -2.41
C PHE A 174 -4.13 7.60 -1.55
N ALA A 175 -3.47 6.78 -0.72
CA ALA A 175 -2.39 7.24 0.14
C ALA A 175 -1.20 7.82 -0.65
N ILE A 176 -0.89 7.25 -1.83
CA ILE A 176 0.21 7.68 -2.67
C ILE A 176 -0.09 8.99 -3.39
N VAL A 177 -1.31 9.15 -3.90
CA VAL A 177 -1.68 10.40 -4.62
C VAL A 177 -1.97 11.54 -3.65
N MET A 178 -2.68 11.24 -2.55
CA MET A 178 -3.15 12.23 -1.58
C MET A 178 -2.17 12.46 -0.43
N GLY A 179 -1.01 11.82 -0.43
CA GLY A 179 -0.01 11.94 0.62
C GLY A 179 0.33 13.40 0.93
N LYS A 180 0.44 13.72 2.21
CA LYS A 180 0.82 15.04 2.71
C LYS A 180 1.93 14.89 3.74
N LYS A 181 2.98 15.69 3.60
CA LYS A 181 4.11 15.68 4.52
C LYS A 181 3.65 15.80 5.97
N ASP A 182 4.22 14.97 6.84
CA ASP A 182 3.95 14.92 8.28
C ASP A 182 2.47 14.66 8.66
N HIS A 183 1.66 14.08 7.74
CA HIS A 183 0.26 13.74 8.00
C HIS A 183 -0.05 12.30 7.57
N ALA A 184 -0.86 11.63 8.36
CA ALA A 184 -1.60 10.46 7.94
C ALA A 184 -2.97 10.86 7.38
N ILE A 185 -3.60 9.96 6.66
CA ILE A 185 -4.91 10.17 6.04
C ILE A 185 -5.90 9.22 6.72
N LEU A 186 -6.87 9.77 7.46
CA LEU A 186 -8.04 8.98 7.83
C LEU A 186 -8.98 8.97 6.63
N LEU A 187 -9.14 7.83 5.98
CA LEU A 187 -9.99 7.66 4.81
C LEU A 187 -11.14 6.71 5.15
N ASP A 188 -12.37 7.19 5.00
CA ASP A 188 -13.56 6.36 4.93
C ASP A 188 -13.67 5.79 3.51
N CYS A 189 -13.40 4.51 3.35
CA CYS A 189 -13.38 3.85 2.04
C CYS A 189 -14.77 3.61 1.44
N ASN A 190 -15.84 3.78 2.22
CA ASN A 190 -17.21 3.70 1.75
C ASN A 190 -17.67 5.01 1.06
N THR A 191 -17.28 6.16 1.62
CA THR A 191 -17.71 7.48 1.16
C THR A 191 -16.63 8.27 0.44
N LEU A 192 -15.38 7.86 0.53
CA LEU A 192 -14.17 8.56 0.10
C LEU A 192 -13.95 9.90 0.80
N LYS A 193 -14.63 10.15 1.91
CA LYS A 193 -14.32 11.28 2.78
C LYS A 193 -13.01 11.00 3.52
N TYR A 194 -12.20 12.04 3.66
CA TYR A 194 -10.91 11.90 4.30
C TYR A 194 -10.53 13.14 5.11
N ASP A 195 -9.69 12.93 6.12
CA ASP A 195 -9.10 13.98 6.94
C ASP A 195 -7.59 13.79 7.03
N TYR A 196 -6.85 14.90 6.97
CA TYR A 196 -5.42 14.89 7.27
C TYR A 196 -5.19 15.02 8.77
N VAL A 197 -4.49 14.07 9.33
CA VAL A 197 -4.16 14.00 10.75
C VAL A 197 -2.65 14.16 10.93
N PRO A 198 -2.18 15.19 11.67
CA PRO A 198 -0.76 15.37 11.91
C PRO A 198 -0.14 14.15 12.62
N VAL A 199 0.98 13.66 12.10
CA VAL A 199 1.79 12.61 12.71
C VAL A 199 2.94 13.28 13.47
N VAL A 200 2.68 13.62 14.73
CA VAL A 200 3.66 14.34 15.56
C VAL A 200 4.50 13.34 16.34
N LEU A 201 5.62 12.93 15.74
CA LEU A 201 6.64 12.08 16.36
C LEU A 201 7.84 12.95 16.74
N LYS A 202 7.87 13.44 18.00
CA LYS A 202 8.94 14.34 18.49
C LYS A 202 10.25 13.60 18.70
N ASP A 203 10.18 12.52 19.48
CA ASP A 203 11.32 11.71 19.89
C ASP A 203 11.24 10.28 19.35
N GLU A 204 10.27 10.02 18.48
CA GLU A 204 10.06 8.73 17.86
C GLU A 204 10.29 8.79 16.34
N VAL A 205 10.45 7.62 15.73
CA VAL A 205 10.51 7.42 14.27
C VAL A 205 9.69 6.19 13.89
N ILE A 206 9.32 6.13 12.62
CA ILE A 206 8.72 4.95 12.00
C ILE A 206 9.85 4.03 11.55
N VAL A 207 9.87 2.80 12.07
CA VAL A 207 10.78 1.74 11.62
C VAL A 207 9.97 0.66 10.93
N ILE A 208 10.33 0.36 9.70
CA ILE A 208 9.75 -0.70 8.90
C ILE A 208 10.71 -1.89 8.93
N ALA A 209 10.21 -3.08 9.28
CA ALA A 209 11.00 -4.31 9.22
C ALA A 209 10.39 -5.26 8.18
N ASN A 210 11.16 -5.56 7.12
CA ASN A 210 10.78 -6.50 6.07
C ASN A 210 11.18 -7.92 6.47
N THR A 211 10.21 -8.82 6.48
CA THR A 211 10.43 -10.25 6.81
C THR A 211 11.34 -10.96 5.83
N ASN A 212 11.51 -10.44 4.60
CA ASN A 212 12.20 -11.13 3.48
C ASN A 212 11.60 -12.50 3.14
N LYS A 213 10.36 -12.77 3.58
CA LYS A 213 9.62 -13.96 3.15
C LYS A 213 9.27 -13.84 1.67
N ARG A 214 9.65 -14.86 0.88
CA ARG A 214 9.24 -14.93 -0.52
C ARG A 214 7.73 -15.13 -0.63
N ARG A 215 7.05 -14.24 -1.36
CA ARG A 215 5.61 -14.30 -1.60
C ARG A 215 5.32 -15.23 -2.78
N GLY A 216 4.75 -16.41 -2.51
CA GLY A 216 4.39 -17.38 -3.56
C GLY A 216 2.91 -17.34 -3.96
N LEU A 217 2.01 -17.14 -3.00
CA LEU A 217 0.54 -17.21 -3.20
C LEU A 217 -0.20 -16.06 -2.49
N ALA A 218 0.46 -14.92 -2.32
CA ALA A 218 -0.13 -13.81 -1.56
C ALA A 218 -1.42 -13.28 -2.20
N ASP A 219 -1.43 -13.12 -3.54
CA ASP A 219 -2.59 -12.57 -4.25
C ASP A 219 -3.80 -13.49 -4.21
N SER A 220 -3.59 -14.82 -4.34
CA SER A 220 -4.69 -15.79 -4.23
C SER A 220 -5.27 -15.83 -2.83
N LYS A 221 -4.43 -15.76 -1.78
CA LYS A 221 -4.89 -15.71 -0.38
C LYS A 221 -5.55 -14.38 -0.05
N TYR A 222 -5.10 -13.28 -0.62
CA TYR A 222 -5.77 -11.99 -0.49
C TYR A 222 -7.20 -12.04 -1.06
N ASN A 223 -7.34 -12.56 -2.28
CA ASN A 223 -8.66 -12.72 -2.91
C ASN A 223 -9.56 -13.68 -2.12
N GLU A 224 -8.99 -14.74 -1.51
CA GLU A 224 -9.72 -15.64 -0.61
C GLU A 224 -10.27 -14.89 0.62
N ARG A 225 -9.46 -14.06 1.29
CA ARG A 225 -9.91 -13.25 2.44
C ARG A 225 -11.02 -12.29 2.07
N ARG A 226 -10.92 -11.68 0.88
CA ARG A 226 -11.98 -10.81 0.37
C ARG A 226 -13.28 -11.59 0.15
N ALA A 227 -13.23 -12.74 -0.53
CA ALA A 227 -14.38 -13.57 -0.79
C ALA A 227 -15.06 -14.03 0.53
N GLU A 228 -14.27 -14.40 1.56
CA GLU A 228 -14.80 -14.76 2.88
C GLU A 228 -15.57 -13.59 3.52
N CYS A 229 -15.12 -12.33 3.35
CA CYS A 229 -15.83 -11.15 3.83
C CYS A 229 -17.10 -10.86 3.01
N ASP A 230 -17.02 -10.96 1.68
CA ASP A 230 -18.16 -10.74 0.79
C ASP A 230 -19.28 -11.73 1.07
N GLU A 231 -18.95 -13.02 1.33
CA GLU A 231 -19.91 -14.04 1.74
C GLU A 231 -20.51 -13.74 3.13
N ALA A 232 -19.69 -13.31 4.11
CA ALA A 232 -20.17 -12.92 5.43
C ALA A 232 -21.13 -11.73 5.34
N LEU A 233 -20.81 -10.73 4.51
CA LEU A 233 -21.69 -9.59 4.26
C LEU A 233 -23.02 -10.02 3.65
N ALA A 234 -23.02 -10.91 2.65
CA ALA A 234 -24.23 -11.41 2.00
C ALA A 234 -25.14 -12.15 3.02
N GLU A 235 -24.56 -12.91 3.95
CA GLU A 235 -25.32 -13.57 5.02
C GLU A 235 -25.93 -12.56 6.01
N LEU A 236 -25.22 -11.50 6.38
CA LEU A 236 -25.74 -10.43 7.25
C LEU A 236 -26.85 -9.62 6.55
N GLN A 237 -26.72 -9.38 5.24
CA GLN A 237 -27.70 -8.65 4.43
C GLN A 237 -29.06 -9.36 4.34
N THR A 238 -29.17 -10.62 4.69
CA THR A 238 -30.46 -11.31 4.80
C THR A 238 -31.39 -10.66 5.84
N LYS A 239 -30.84 -9.92 6.79
CA LYS A 239 -31.58 -9.26 7.87
C LYS A 239 -31.25 -7.77 8.03
N LEU A 240 -30.03 -7.35 7.68
CA LEU A 240 -29.54 -6.00 7.91
C LEU A 240 -29.45 -5.21 6.59
N PRO A 241 -29.93 -3.95 6.55
CA PRO A 241 -29.88 -3.13 5.33
C PRO A 241 -28.50 -2.44 5.17
N ILE A 242 -27.42 -3.18 5.29
CA ILE A 242 -26.04 -2.70 5.17
C ILE A 242 -25.47 -2.98 3.76
N LYS A 243 -24.53 -2.16 3.32
CA LYS A 243 -23.82 -2.34 2.05
C LYS A 243 -22.39 -2.83 2.23
N ALA A 244 -21.82 -2.64 3.41
CA ALA A 244 -20.46 -3.03 3.76
C ALA A 244 -20.36 -3.39 5.25
N LEU A 245 -19.37 -4.22 5.61
CA LEU A 245 -19.12 -4.59 7.01
C LEU A 245 -18.71 -3.38 7.88
N GLY A 246 -18.03 -2.40 7.28
CA GLY A 246 -17.62 -1.16 7.96
C GLY A 246 -18.79 -0.27 8.42
N GLU A 247 -20.02 -0.52 7.96
CA GLU A 247 -21.20 0.22 8.43
C GLU A 247 -21.70 -0.26 9.80
N LEU A 248 -21.25 -1.44 10.24
CA LEU A 248 -21.70 -2.01 11.52
C LEU A 248 -20.95 -1.44 12.72
N SER A 249 -21.68 -1.17 13.78
CA SER A 249 -21.08 -1.06 15.11
C SER A 249 -20.71 -2.45 15.66
N ILE A 250 -19.87 -2.49 16.71
CA ILE A 250 -19.51 -3.74 17.37
C ILE A 250 -20.77 -4.41 17.95
N GLU A 251 -21.66 -3.64 18.56
CA GLU A 251 -22.90 -4.11 19.17
C GLU A 251 -23.83 -4.72 18.14
N GLU A 252 -24.00 -4.07 16.98
CA GLU A 252 -24.82 -4.59 15.88
C GLU A 252 -24.24 -5.89 15.30
N PHE A 253 -22.91 -5.95 15.14
CA PHE A 253 -22.24 -7.17 14.69
C PHE A 253 -22.45 -8.32 15.69
N GLU A 254 -22.16 -8.09 16.98
CA GLU A 254 -22.30 -9.12 18.03
C GLU A 254 -23.74 -9.64 18.15
N ALA A 255 -24.73 -8.77 17.95
CA ALA A 255 -26.15 -9.15 17.97
C ALA A 255 -26.59 -9.98 16.75
N ASN A 256 -25.85 -9.96 15.64
CA ASN A 256 -26.24 -10.57 14.38
C ASN A 256 -25.21 -11.56 13.81
N LYS A 257 -24.05 -11.76 14.43
CA LYS A 257 -22.97 -12.63 13.93
C LYS A 257 -23.39 -14.07 13.65
N ASP A 258 -24.41 -14.58 14.35
CA ASP A 258 -24.93 -15.95 14.17
C ASP A 258 -25.68 -16.13 12.83
N LEU A 259 -25.98 -15.06 12.12
CA LEU A 259 -26.42 -15.12 10.72
C LEU A 259 -25.33 -15.67 9.79
N ILE A 260 -24.05 -15.42 10.13
CA ILE A 260 -22.90 -15.93 9.40
C ILE A 260 -22.70 -17.41 9.78
N LYS A 261 -22.88 -18.31 8.82
CA LYS A 261 -22.88 -19.77 9.09
C LYS A 261 -21.50 -20.34 9.34
N SER A 262 -20.47 -19.78 8.71
CA SER A 262 -19.10 -20.27 8.85
C SER A 262 -18.39 -19.58 10.01
N PRO A 263 -17.82 -20.33 10.99
CA PRO A 263 -16.99 -19.76 12.05
C PRO A 263 -15.77 -18.98 11.51
N ILE A 264 -15.23 -19.41 10.36
CA ILE A 264 -14.13 -18.71 9.69
C ILE A 264 -14.62 -17.34 9.20
N ARG A 265 -15.72 -17.27 8.49
CA ARG A 265 -16.29 -16.02 8.00
C ARG A 265 -16.73 -15.09 9.14
N GLN A 266 -17.22 -15.65 10.27
CA GLN A 266 -17.50 -14.85 11.48
C GLN A 266 -16.23 -14.14 11.98
N LYS A 267 -15.07 -14.83 12.01
CA LYS A 267 -13.79 -14.24 12.40
C LYS A 267 -13.37 -13.13 11.43
N ARG A 268 -13.51 -13.36 10.10
CA ARG A 268 -13.16 -12.33 9.08
C ARG A 268 -14.01 -11.07 9.25
N ALA A 269 -15.34 -11.24 9.36
CA ALA A 269 -16.26 -10.12 9.59
C ALA A 269 -15.99 -9.42 10.93
N LYS A 270 -15.71 -10.18 12.01
CA LYS A 270 -15.30 -9.63 13.30
C LYS A 270 -14.08 -8.73 13.15
N HIS A 271 -13.01 -9.21 12.48
CA HIS A 271 -11.84 -8.37 12.24
C HIS A 271 -12.23 -7.06 11.54
N ALA A 272 -12.95 -7.13 10.42
CA ALA A 272 -13.33 -5.95 9.64
C ALA A 272 -14.10 -4.91 10.48
N VAL A 273 -15.08 -5.34 11.26
CA VAL A 273 -15.88 -4.44 12.11
C VAL A 273 -15.05 -3.86 13.26
N TYR A 274 -14.34 -4.71 13.99
CA TYR A 274 -13.55 -4.27 15.15
C TYR A 274 -12.34 -3.42 14.74
N GLU A 275 -11.67 -3.74 13.63
CA GLU A 275 -10.55 -2.97 13.11
C GLU A 275 -10.99 -1.58 12.65
N ASN A 276 -12.18 -1.48 12.03
CA ASN A 276 -12.75 -0.19 11.67
C ASN A 276 -12.92 0.71 12.90
N GLN A 277 -13.52 0.21 13.98
CA GLN A 277 -13.71 0.96 15.23
C GLN A 277 -12.37 1.27 15.92
N ARG A 278 -11.42 0.33 15.87
CA ARG A 278 -10.06 0.52 16.40
C ARG A 278 -9.32 1.62 15.65
N THR A 279 -9.48 1.71 14.32
CA THR A 279 -8.89 2.76 13.49
C THR A 279 -9.40 4.14 13.86
N LEU A 280 -10.71 4.29 14.04
CA LEU A 280 -11.31 5.56 14.48
C LEU A 280 -10.83 5.98 15.88
N LYS A 281 -10.69 5.03 16.80
CA LYS A 281 -10.12 5.29 18.13
C LYS A 281 -8.65 5.69 18.02
N ALA A 282 -7.87 4.96 17.24
CA ALA A 282 -6.44 5.24 17.06
C ALA A 282 -6.18 6.63 16.47
N GLN A 283 -6.98 7.08 15.52
CA GLN A 283 -6.92 8.43 14.99
C GLN A 283 -7.13 9.48 16.09
N LYS A 284 -8.12 9.29 16.96
CA LYS A 284 -8.38 10.21 18.09
C LYS A 284 -7.21 10.26 19.06
N GLU A 285 -6.65 9.11 19.43
CA GLU A 285 -5.52 9.03 20.34
C GLU A 285 -4.25 9.68 19.75
N LEU A 286 -3.97 9.46 18.46
CA LEU A 286 -2.85 10.12 17.78
C LEU A 286 -3.04 11.63 17.74
N SER A 287 -4.24 12.11 17.40
CA SER A 287 -4.58 13.55 17.38
C SER A 287 -4.45 14.20 18.75
N ALA A 288 -4.74 13.47 19.82
CA ALA A 288 -4.60 13.94 21.20
C ALA A 288 -3.15 13.85 21.72
N GLY A 289 -2.21 13.29 20.94
CA GLY A 289 -0.83 13.05 21.35
C GLY A 289 -0.63 11.87 22.30
N ASN A 290 -1.64 11.01 22.44
CA ASN A 290 -1.62 9.83 23.32
C ASN A 290 -0.91 8.66 22.64
N LEU A 291 0.38 8.79 22.35
CA LEU A 291 1.17 7.77 21.62
C LEU A 291 1.15 6.40 22.30
N ALA A 292 1.13 6.34 23.64
CA ALA A 292 1.09 5.08 24.36
C ALA A 292 -0.21 4.28 24.08
N GLU A 293 -1.35 4.95 24.06
CA GLU A 293 -2.64 4.30 23.75
C GLU A 293 -2.72 3.96 22.25
N PHE A 294 -2.22 4.83 21.38
CA PHE A 294 -2.09 4.56 19.96
C PHE A 294 -1.27 3.28 19.71
N GLY A 295 -0.13 3.11 20.38
CA GLY A 295 0.70 1.92 20.27
C GLY A 295 0.00 0.64 20.73
N LYS A 296 -0.79 0.71 21.81
CA LYS A 296 -1.61 -0.44 22.26
C LYS A 296 -2.64 -0.84 21.19
N LEU A 297 -3.26 0.14 20.51
CA LEU A 297 -4.19 -0.12 19.43
C LEU A 297 -3.50 -0.75 18.22
N MET A 298 -2.28 -0.34 17.90
CA MET A 298 -1.46 -1.00 16.88
C MET A 298 -1.23 -2.49 17.24
N ASN A 299 -0.84 -2.78 18.47
CA ASN A 299 -0.59 -4.15 18.92
C ASN A 299 -1.87 -5.00 18.88
N GLN A 300 -3.01 -4.45 19.30
CA GLN A 300 -4.32 -5.12 19.21
C GLN A 300 -4.73 -5.40 17.77
N SER A 301 -4.44 -4.49 16.84
CA SER A 301 -4.65 -4.69 15.40
C SER A 301 -3.85 -5.89 14.90
N HIS A 302 -2.57 -6.01 15.27
CA HIS A 302 -1.75 -7.16 14.89
C HIS A 302 -2.32 -8.48 15.42
N ILE A 303 -2.76 -8.50 16.68
CA ILE A 303 -3.37 -9.69 17.29
C ILE A 303 -4.64 -10.10 16.52
N SER A 304 -5.51 -9.16 16.16
CA SER A 304 -6.71 -9.43 15.38
C SER A 304 -6.39 -9.94 13.97
N LEU A 305 -5.35 -9.37 13.32
CA LEU A 305 -4.85 -9.84 12.01
C LEU A 305 -4.29 -11.26 12.08
N ARG A 306 -3.70 -11.64 13.21
CA ARG A 306 -3.19 -12.99 13.45
C ARG A 306 -4.32 -13.98 13.73
N ASP A 307 -5.20 -13.67 14.69
CA ASP A 307 -6.13 -14.63 15.31
C ASP A 307 -7.51 -14.67 14.63
N ASP A 308 -7.98 -13.51 14.13
CA ASP A 308 -9.29 -13.39 13.48
C ASP A 308 -9.15 -13.39 11.94
N TYR A 309 -8.10 -12.74 11.40
CA TYR A 309 -7.95 -12.61 9.94
C TYR A 309 -6.97 -13.61 9.32
N GLU A 310 -6.01 -14.11 10.08
CA GLU A 310 -5.03 -15.14 9.71
C GLU A 310 -4.19 -14.75 8.46
N VAL A 311 -3.64 -13.54 8.49
CA VAL A 311 -2.81 -12.99 7.39
C VAL A 311 -1.37 -12.72 7.78
N THR A 312 -0.98 -12.91 9.04
CA THR A 312 0.35 -12.54 9.53
C THR A 312 1.40 -13.63 9.23
N GLY A 313 1.21 -14.83 9.77
CA GLY A 313 2.19 -15.92 9.69
C GLY A 313 3.38 -15.75 10.64
N VAL A 314 4.17 -16.80 10.76
CA VAL A 314 5.23 -16.90 11.78
C VAL A 314 6.27 -15.79 11.69
N GLU A 315 6.58 -15.30 10.50
CA GLU A 315 7.61 -14.27 10.28
C GLU A 315 7.15 -12.91 10.82
N LEU A 316 5.95 -12.47 10.45
CA LEU A 316 5.40 -11.20 10.93
C LEU A 316 5.08 -11.23 12.42
N ASP A 317 4.54 -12.36 12.92
CA ASP A 317 4.28 -12.57 14.34
C ASP A 317 5.58 -12.52 15.16
N THR A 318 6.66 -13.08 14.62
CA THR A 318 7.97 -13.05 15.26
C THR A 318 8.51 -11.62 15.31
N LEU A 319 8.45 -10.84 14.20
CA LEU A 319 8.91 -9.46 14.21
C LEU A 319 8.11 -8.60 15.18
N ALA A 320 6.78 -8.72 15.20
CA ALA A 320 5.92 -7.93 16.07
C ALA A 320 6.15 -8.29 17.55
N ALA A 321 6.23 -9.56 17.90
CA ALA A 321 6.46 -10.02 19.26
C ALA A 321 7.82 -9.56 19.79
N LEU A 322 8.90 -9.70 19.00
CA LEU A 322 10.23 -9.23 19.35
C LEU A 322 10.28 -7.70 19.50
N ALA A 323 9.54 -6.97 18.66
CA ALA A 323 9.45 -5.52 18.75
C ALA A 323 8.78 -5.07 20.07
N TRP A 324 7.70 -5.72 20.49
CA TRP A 324 6.98 -5.38 21.73
C TRP A 324 7.84 -5.52 22.99
N GLU A 325 8.84 -6.39 22.96
CA GLU A 325 9.77 -6.63 24.07
C GLU A 325 10.89 -5.57 24.16
N GLN A 326 11.09 -4.75 23.10
CA GLN A 326 12.19 -3.80 23.07
C GLN A 326 11.86 -2.51 23.83
N PRO A 327 12.82 -1.99 24.62
CA PRO A 327 12.69 -0.67 25.25
C PRO A 327 12.50 0.43 24.20
N GLY A 328 11.57 1.36 24.46
CA GLY A 328 11.32 2.50 23.57
C GLY A 328 10.40 2.23 22.39
N VAL A 329 9.89 1.02 22.25
CA VAL A 329 8.84 0.71 21.27
C VAL A 329 7.48 1.15 21.80
N VAL A 330 6.80 1.98 21.05
CA VAL A 330 5.44 2.46 21.34
C VAL A 330 4.41 1.41 20.94
N GLY A 331 4.58 0.85 19.74
CA GLY A 331 3.74 -0.21 19.20
C GLY A 331 4.33 -0.76 17.91
N SER A 332 3.90 -1.98 17.53
CA SER A 332 4.34 -2.67 16.32
C SER A 332 3.25 -3.58 15.78
N ARG A 333 3.09 -3.58 14.45
CA ARG A 333 2.11 -4.42 13.76
C ARG A 333 2.53 -4.70 12.31
N MET A 334 1.96 -5.74 11.70
CA MET A 334 2.08 -5.89 10.27
C MET A 334 1.41 -4.72 9.53
N THR A 335 1.91 -4.38 8.36
CA THR A 335 1.32 -3.38 7.46
C THR A 335 1.18 -3.94 6.05
N GLY A 336 0.09 -3.59 5.36
CA GLY A 336 -0.25 -4.06 4.03
C GLY A 336 -1.02 -5.39 4.02
N ALA A 337 -0.90 -6.16 2.96
CA ALA A 337 -1.70 -7.38 2.74
C ALA A 337 -1.36 -8.56 3.67
N GLY A 338 -0.19 -8.55 4.32
CA GLY A 338 0.29 -9.70 5.08
C GLY A 338 0.88 -10.80 4.19
N PHE A 339 0.81 -12.05 4.66
CA PHE A 339 1.39 -13.25 4.01
C PHE A 339 2.90 -13.16 3.77
N GLY A 340 3.61 -12.41 4.60
CA GLY A 340 4.95 -11.87 4.47
C GLY A 340 4.91 -10.36 4.36
N GLY A 341 5.97 -9.72 3.87
CA GLY A 341 6.09 -8.26 3.82
C GLY A 341 6.58 -7.67 5.14
N CYS A 342 6.01 -6.55 5.60
CA CYS A 342 6.60 -5.75 6.65
C CYS A 342 5.76 -5.65 7.92
N THR A 343 6.46 -5.38 9.03
CA THR A 343 5.88 -4.70 10.19
C THR A 343 6.21 -3.21 10.13
N VAL A 344 5.34 -2.40 10.74
CA VAL A 344 5.57 -0.98 11.05
C VAL A 344 5.63 -0.83 12.56
N SER A 345 6.69 -0.22 13.06
CA SER A 345 6.91 0.04 14.48
C SER A 345 7.14 1.53 14.71
N ILE A 346 6.64 2.06 15.83
CA ILE A 346 6.99 3.40 16.31
C ILE A 346 8.00 3.22 17.43
N VAL A 347 9.21 3.75 17.26
CA VAL A 347 10.38 3.49 18.13
C VAL A 347 11.01 4.83 18.51
N LYS A 348 11.43 4.98 19.78
CA LYS A 348 12.20 6.15 20.22
C LYS A 348 13.51 6.24 19.46
N LYS A 349 13.89 7.45 19.03
CA LYS A 349 15.08 7.73 18.21
C LYS A 349 16.36 7.19 18.83
N ASP A 350 16.53 7.36 20.15
CA ASP A 350 17.71 6.91 20.90
C ASP A 350 17.76 5.37 21.10
N LYS A 351 16.74 4.64 20.69
CA LYS A 351 16.63 3.17 20.78
C LYS A 351 16.62 2.44 19.45
N VAL A 352 16.68 3.16 18.33
CA VAL A 352 16.54 2.56 17.00
C VAL A 352 17.67 1.58 16.69
N ASP A 353 18.92 1.93 16.98
CA ASP A 353 20.06 1.08 16.66
C ASP A 353 20.01 -0.22 17.48
N ASP A 354 19.70 -0.13 18.78
CA ASP A 354 19.50 -1.29 19.66
C ASP A 354 18.32 -2.14 19.18
N PHE A 355 17.21 -1.50 18.80
CA PHE A 355 16.03 -2.17 18.26
C PHE A 355 16.38 -2.98 17.00
N ILE A 356 17.02 -2.36 16.01
CA ILE A 356 17.38 -3.02 14.75
C ILE A 356 18.32 -4.21 15.03
N LYS A 357 19.30 -4.02 15.89
CA LYS A 357 20.24 -5.09 16.23
C LYS A 357 19.54 -6.25 16.94
N ASN A 358 18.85 -5.96 18.05
CA ASN A 358 18.27 -7.00 18.90
C ASN A 358 17.15 -7.78 18.18
N VAL A 359 16.22 -7.05 17.53
CA VAL A 359 15.13 -7.69 16.78
C VAL A 359 15.68 -8.45 15.58
N GLY A 360 16.66 -7.88 14.85
CA GLY A 360 17.26 -8.50 13.68
C GLY A 360 18.00 -9.81 14.02
N GLU A 361 18.82 -9.81 15.06
CA GLU A 361 19.53 -11.01 15.52
C GLU A 361 18.56 -12.09 16.03
N ALA A 362 17.59 -11.72 16.86
CA ALA A 362 16.60 -12.65 17.40
C ALA A 362 15.69 -13.22 16.30
N TYR A 363 15.26 -12.40 15.35
CA TYR A 363 14.51 -12.84 14.20
C TYR A 363 15.29 -13.86 13.35
N LYS A 364 16.54 -13.52 12.99
CA LYS A 364 17.39 -14.42 12.20
C LYS A 364 17.61 -15.77 12.91
N ASN A 365 17.81 -15.75 14.21
CA ASN A 365 17.98 -16.97 15.01
C ASN A 365 16.71 -17.82 15.04
N LYS A 366 15.51 -17.20 15.06
CA LYS A 366 14.24 -17.90 15.15
C LYS A 366 13.71 -18.36 13.79
N ILE A 367 13.90 -17.55 12.74
CA ILE A 367 13.33 -17.79 11.40
C ILE A 367 14.35 -18.45 10.46
N GLY A 368 15.66 -18.27 10.69
CA GLY A 368 16.73 -18.86 9.89
C GLY A 368 17.30 -17.96 8.79
N TYR A 369 16.72 -16.78 8.57
CA TYR A 369 17.23 -15.75 7.63
C TYR A 369 16.96 -14.34 8.18
N ALA A 370 17.71 -13.36 7.67
CA ALA A 370 17.67 -11.99 8.18
C ALA A 370 16.41 -11.23 7.70
N ALA A 371 15.92 -10.33 8.54
CA ALA A 371 15.02 -9.25 8.17
C ALA A 371 15.83 -8.01 7.76
N ASP A 372 15.24 -7.15 6.93
CA ASP A 372 15.80 -5.83 6.61
C ASP A 372 15.01 -4.74 7.33
N PHE A 373 15.71 -3.67 7.74
CA PHE A 373 15.11 -2.57 8.49
C PHE A 373 15.30 -1.24 7.76
N TYR A 374 14.25 -0.42 7.78
CA TYR A 374 14.22 0.88 7.12
C TYR A 374 13.61 1.91 8.07
N ILE A 375 14.30 3.03 8.27
CA ILE A 375 13.71 4.20 8.92
C ILE A 375 12.96 4.97 7.82
N ALA A 376 11.70 5.32 8.08
CA ALA A 376 10.85 6.03 7.14
C ALA A 376 10.39 7.37 7.73
N ALA A 377 10.29 8.36 6.87
CA ALA A 377 9.66 9.64 7.17
C ALA A 377 8.34 9.78 6.41
N VAL A 378 7.36 10.47 7.01
CA VAL A 378 6.09 10.77 6.35
C VAL A 378 6.31 11.82 5.27
N SER A 379 5.94 11.50 4.04
CA SER A 379 6.26 12.25 2.83
C SER A 379 5.03 12.88 2.18
N GLU A 380 5.29 13.76 1.20
CA GLU A 380 4.28 14.20 0.24
C GLU A 380 3.95 13.09 -0.74
N GLY A 381 2.77 13.20 -1.37
CA GLY A 381 2.30 12.29 -2.40
C GLY A 381 3.08 12.35 -3.72
N ALA A 382 2.52 11.67 -4.72
CA ALA A 382 3.09 11.60 -6.05
C ALA A 382 3.18 12.99 -6.69
N ARG A 383 4.34 13.33 -7.28
CA ARG A 383 4.64 14.67 -7.78
C ARG A 383 5.69 14.70 -8.88
N LYS A 384 5.71 15.79 -9.64
CA LYS A 384 6.82 16.20 -10.47
C LYS A 384 7.96 16.76 -9.60
N LEU A 385 9.20 16.52 -9.97
CA LEU A 385 10.41 16.97 -9.27
C LEU A 385 11.03 18.21 -9.91
#